data_c4e83f2a53059f1e5784ef37fc8e4f42
#
_entry.id   c4e83f2a53059f1e5784ef37fc8e4f42
#
_cell.length_a   1.000
_cell.length_b   1.000
_cell.length_c   1.000
_cell.angle_alpha   90.00
_cell.angle_beta   90.00
_cell.angle_gamma   90.00
#
_symmetry.space_group_name_H-M   'P 1'
#
loop_
_entity.id
_entity.type
_entity.pdbx_description
1 polymer ?
#
loop_
_entity_poly.entity_id
_entity_poly.type
_entity_poly.pdbx_seq_one_letter_code
_entity_poly.pdbx_strand_id
1 'polypeptide(L)'
;MCIRDSPYTVVASSIGALKGPLHGGANEEVIHMLREIGSPEGAQAYVKQKLAGKQKLMGFGHRVYKVKDPRATILQGLCERLFKECGPSPLYAVALEVERTAGDILQGKGIYPNVDFYSGIIYDQMSIDTDLFTPLFAMARVSGWLAHWLEQLRENKLFRPDQIYSGEHNRPYTPLTER
;
A
#
# COMPACT_ATOMS: atom_id res chain seq x y z
N MET A 1 -23.24 -5.81 -8.74
CA MET A 1 -22.85 -7.18 -8.35
C MET A 1 -23.94 -8.13 -8.80
N CYS A 2 -23.61 -9.11 -9.62
CA CYS A 2 -24.62 -10.04 -10.17
C CYS A 2 -24.91 -11.15 -9.16
N ILE A 3 -26.17 -11.62 -9.12
CA ILE A 3 -26.64 -12.67 -8.18
C ILE A 3 -25.97 -14.04 -8.45
N ARG A 4 -25.28 -14.19 -9.58
CA ARG A 4 -24.57 -15.41 -9.99
C ARG A 4 -23.09 -15.16 -10.25
N ASP A 5 -22.43 -14.46 -9.33
CA ASP A 5 -21.01 -14.23 -9.47
C ASP A 5 -20.22 -15.53 -9.35
N SER A 6 -19.33 -15.75 -10.29
CA SER A 6 -18.39 -16.87 -10.21
C SER A 6 -17.21 -16.49 -9.32
N PRO A 7 -16.52 -17.44 -8.66
CA PRO A 7 -15.32 -17.16 -7.90
C PRO A 7 -14.23 -16.51 -8.76
N TYR A 8 -14.18 -16.83 -10.05
CA TYR A 8 -13.23 -16.23 -11.00
C TYR A 8 -13.48 -14.72 -11.17
N THR A 9 -14.74 -14.32 -11.35
CA THR A 9 -15.12 -12.90 -11.47
C THR A 9 -14.81 -12.12 -10.18
N VAL A 10 -15.09 -12.72 -9.03
CA VAL A 10 -14.83 -12.12 -7.73
C VAL A 10 -13.33 -11.90 -7.53
N VAL A 11 -12.52 -12.92 -7.80
CA VAL A 11 -11.05 -12.83 -7.68
C VAL A 11 -10.47 -11.82 -8.67
N ALA A 12 -10.90 -11.85 -9.94
CA ALA A 12 -10.44 -10.91 -10.95
C ALA A 12 -10.75 -9.45 -10.59
N SER A 13 -11.98 -9.18 -10.10
CA SER A 13 -12.39 -7.85 -9.64
C SER A 13 -11.59 -7.40 -8.40
N SER A 14 -11.32 -8.33 -7.49
CA SER A 14 -10.54 -8.07 -6.28
C SER A 14 -9.08 -7.77 -6.60
N ILE A 15 -8.48 -8.46 -7.58
CA ILE A 15 -7.13 -8.16 -8.08
C ILE A 15 -7.11 -6.76 -8.70
N GLY A 16 -8.11 -6.39 -9.50
CA GLY A 16 -8.23 -5.05 -10.07
C GLY A 16 -8.31 -3.95 -9.01
N ALA A 17 -9.03 -4.21 -7.91
CA ALA A 17 -9.11 -3.29 -6.78
C ALA A 17 -7.82 -3.26 -5.93
N LEU A 18 -7.09 -4.39 -5.87
CA LEU A 18 -5.83 -4.48 -5.13
C LEU A 18 -4.70 -3.73 -5.83
N LYS A 19 -4.61 -3.84 -7.15
CA LYS A 19 -3.53 -3.25 -7.96
C LYS A 19 -3.48 -1.74 -7.79
N GLY A 20 -2.28 -1.22 -7.62
CA GLY A 20 -1.99 0.20 -7.62
C GLY A 20 -1.11 0.63 -6.45
N PRO A 21 -0.44 1.80 -6.58
CA PRO A 21 0.62 2.25 -5.67
C PRO A 21 0.11 2.62 -4.27
N LEU A 22 -1.21 2.76 -4.10
CA LEU A 22 -1.80 3.13 -2.81
C LEU A 22 -2.35 1.94 -2.03
N HIS A 23 -2.23 0.73 -2.57
CA HIS A 23 -2.67 -0.51 -1.92
C HIS A 23 -1.69 -1.65 -2.22
N GLY A 24 -1.99 -2.58 -3.11
CA GLY A 24 -1.18 -3.79 -3.32
C GLY A 24 0.22 -3.55 -3.84
N GLY A 25 0.47 -2.45 -4.55
CA GLY A 25 1.80 -2.02 -4.99
C GLY A 25 2.49 -1.02 -4.04
N ALA A 26 1.97 -0.81 -2.83
CA ALA A 26 2.54 0.18 -1.92
C ALA A 26 3.95 -0.19 -1.43
N ASN A 27 4.22 -1.46 -1.21
CA ASN A 27 5.53 -1.96 -0.83
C ASN A 27 6.55 -1.92 -1.98
N GLU A 28 6.12 -2.08 -3.24
CA GLU A 28 6.95 -1.82 -4.42
C GLU A 28 7.40 -0.36 -4.46
N GLU A 29 6.47 0.57 -4.29
CA GLU A 29 6.77 2.00 -4.24
C GLU A 29 7.70 2.39 -3.07
N VAL A 30 7.64 1.67 -1.95
CA VAL A 30 8.62 1.83 -0.86
C VAL A 30 10.01 1.48 -1.34
N ILE A 31 10.19 0.35 -2.04
CA ILE A 31 11.50 -0.05 -2.57
C ILE A 31 12.01 0.96 -3.59
N HIS A 32 11.16 1.45 -4.48
CA HIS A 32 11.54 2.50 -5.44
C HIS A 32 11.99 3.76 -4.71
N MET A 33 11.26 4.20 -3.70
CA MET A 33 11.62 5.35 -2.86
C MET A 33 12.97 5.15 -2.16
N LEU A 34 13.21 3.99 -1.55
CA LEU A 34 14.46 3.72 -0.85
C LEU A 34 15.66 3.66 -1.82
N ARG A 35 15.47 3.11 -3.01
CA ARG A 35 16.48 3.11 -4.08
C ARG A 35 16.74 4.52 -4.63
N GLU A 36 15.70 5.37 -4.76
CA GLU A 36 15.82 6.77 -5.15
C GLU A 36 16.65 7.58 -4.12
N ILE A 37 16.44 7.34 -2.82
CA ILE A 37 17.22 7.96 -1.74
C ILE A 37 18.69 7.52 -1.80
N GLY A 38 18.94 6.25 -2.06
CA GLY A 38 20.26 5.66 -2.30
C GLY A 38 21.15 5.46 -1.08
N SER A 39 21.17 6.41 -0.14
CA SER A 39 21.98 6.31 1.07
C SER A 39 21.27 6.91 2.31
N PRO A 40 21.65 6.50 3.52
CA PRO A 40 21.06 7.04 4.76
C PRO A 40 21.21 8.57 4.88
N GLU A 41 22.32 9.12 4.39
CA GLU A 41 22.62 10.56 4.44
C GLU A 41 21.62 11.37 3.60
N GLY A 42 21.11 10.80 2.50
CA GLY A 42 20.12 11.41 1.62
C GLY A 42 18.70 11.43 2.22
N ALA A 43 18.42 10.54 3.17
CA ALA A 43 17.07 10.32 3.70
C ALA A 43 16.45 11.57 4.30
N GLN A 44 17.21 12.33 5.09
CA GLN A 44 16.70 13.54 5.74
C GLN A 44 16.25 14.61 4.75
N ALA A 45 17.06 14.87 3.73
CA ALA A 45 16.74 15.85 2.70
C ALA A 45 15.50 15.43 1.91
N TYR A 46 15.44 14.17 1.50
CA TYR A 46 14.32 13.60 0.77
C TYR A 46 13.00 13.69 1.54
N VAL A 47 12.98 13.22 2.80
CA VAL A 47 11.79 13.26 3.65
C VAL A 47 11.29 14.68 3.85
N LYS A 48 12.19 15.63 4.15
CA LYS A 48 11.84 17.05 4.30
C LYS A 48 11.25 17.63 3.01
N GLN A 49 11.83 17.33 1.86
CA GLN A 49 11.34 17.79 0.56
C GLN A 49 9.96 17.26 0.25
N LYS A 50 9.74 15.95 0.40
CA LYS A 50 8.42 15.30 0.16
C LYS A 50 7.33 15.90 1.06
N LEU A 51 7.62 16.05 2.35
CA LEU A 51 6.65 16.59 3.31
C LEU A 51 6.37 18.08 3.11
N ALA A 52 7.37 18.89 2.75
CA ALA A 52 7.20 20.30 2.40
C ALA A 52 6.31 20.45 1.16
N GLY A 53 6.50 19.59 0.16
CA GLY A 53 5.66 19.51 -1.04
C GLY A 53 4.27 18.89 -0.83
N LYS A 54 3.88 18.54 0.40
CA LYS A 54 2.65 17.80 0.73
C LYS A 54 2.49 16.50 -0.06
N GLN A 55 3.60 15.90 -0.46
CA GLN A 55 3.63 14.62 -1.15
C GLN A 55 3.57 13.47 -0.12
N LYS A 56 3.05 12.32 -0.56
CA LYS A 56 3.00 11.12 0.28
C LYS A 56 4.39 10.54 0.45
N LEU A 57 4.70 10.13 1.67
CA LEU A 57 5.82 9.27 1.98
C LEU A 57 5.32 7.82 1.93
N MET A 58 5.86 7.02 1.00
CA MET A 58 5.36 5.66 0.78
C MET A 58 5.67 4.78 1.99
N GLY A 59 4.74 3.88 2.32
CA GLY A 59 4.85 3.04 3.51
C GLY A 59 4.52 3.73 4.83
N PHE A 60 4.03 4.97 4.82
CA PHE A 60 3.63 5.72 6.01
C PHE A 60 2.13 6.00 6.04
N GLY A 61 1.57 5.94 7.25
CA GLY A 61 0.16 6.17 7.53
C GLY A 61 -0.71 4.92 7.32
N HIS A 62 -1.87 4.93 7.96
CA HIS A 62 -2.86 3.86 7.85
C HIS A 62 -4.27 4.44 7.96
N ARG A 63 -5.24 3.83 7.26
CA ARG A 63 -6.61 4.33 7.29
C ARG A 63 -7.26 4.17 8.66
N VAL A 64 -6.94 3.08 9.34
CA VAL A 64 -7.52 2.72 10.65
C VAL A 64 -6.58 3.08 11.80
N TYR A 65 -5.33 2.60 11.77
CA TYR A 65 -4.37 2.81 12.85
C TYR A 65 -3.91 4.27 12.94
N LYS A 66 -3.94 4.82 14.15
CA LYS A 66 -3.38 6.14 14.52
C LYS A 66 -2.13 6.00 15.40
N VAL A 67 -1.65 4.79 15.53
CA VAL A 67 -0.42 4.37 16.20
C VAL A 67 0.42 3.56 15.22
N LYS A 68 1.67 3.23 15.57
CA LYS A 68 2.50 2.35 14.74
C LYS A 68 1.77 1.02 14.52
N ASP A 69 1.70 0.58 13.26
CA ASP A 69 1.07 -0.69 12.89
C ASP A 69 1.78 -1.85 13.61
N PRO A 70 1.08 -2.68 14.39
CA PRO A 70 1.70 -3.81 15.10
C PRO A 70 2.44 -4.77 14.15
N ARG A 71 1.94 -4.91 12.93
CA ARG A 71 2.59 -5.74 11.90
C ARG A 71 3.92 -5.15 11.45
N ALA A 72 4.04 -3.84 11.35
CA ALA A 72 5.30 -3.18 11.02
C ALA A 72 6.38 -3.44 12.09
N THR A 73 6.00 -3.48 13.36
CA THR A 73 6.92 -3.84 14.45
C THR A 73 7.41 -5.29 14.35
N ILE A 74 6.51 -6.22 14.03
CA ILE A 74 6.86 -7.64 13.83
C ILE A 74 7.80 -7.77 12.62
N LEU A 75 7.48 -7.11 11.50
CA LEU A 75 8.30 -7.16 10.29
C LEU A 75 9.68 -6.52 10.49
N GLN A 76 9.77 -5.45 11.27
CA GLN A 76 11.06 -4.86 11.64
C GLN A 76 11.95 -5.86 12.37
N GLY A 77 11.40 -6.57 13.36
CA GLY A 77 12.13 -7.64 14.07
C GLY A 77 12.51 -8.83 13.16
N LEU A 78 11.69 -9.12 12.12
CA LEU A 78 12.05 -10.10 11.10
C LEU A 78 13.20 -9.62 10.21
N CYS A 79 13.20 -8.34 9.79
CA CYS A 79 14.33 -7.73 9.08
C CYS A 79 15.64 -7.90 9.87
N GLU A 80 15.63 -7.55 11.14
CA GLU A 80 16.82 -7.65 11.99
C GLU A 80 17.39 -9.09 12.08
N ARG A 81 16.52 -10.08 12.16
CA ARG A 81 16.93 -11.50 12.15
C ARG A 81 17.47 -11.94 10.80
N LEU A 82 16.74 -11.60 9.73
CA LEU A 82 17.12 -11.95 8.36
C LEU A 82 18.49 -11.38 7.99
N PHE A 83 18.76 -10.13 8.37
CA PHE A 83 20.03 -9.47 8.06
C PHE A 83 21.20 -9.97 8.92
N LYS A 84 20.93 -10.52 10.11
CA LYS A 84 21.96 -11.23 10.87
C LYS A 84 22.39 -12.54 10.20
N GLU A 85 21.47 -13.21 9.53
CA GLU A 85 21.72 -14.50 8.87
C GLU A 85 22.24 -14.35 7.43
N CYS A 86 21.66 -13.42 6.67
CA CYS A 86 21.93 -13.24 5.23
C CYS A 86 22.86 -12.05 4.90
N GLY A 87 23.29 -11.32 5.93
CA GLY A 87 24.10 -10.10 5.75
C GLY A 87 23.26 -8.82 5.68
N PRO A 88 23.89 -7.64 5.87
CA PRO A 88 23.20 -6.36 5.96
C PRO A 88 22.59 -5.95 4.62
N SER A 89 21.40 -5.35 4.67
CA SER A 89 20.75 -4.73 3.52
C SER A 89 21.03 -3.23 3.50
N PRO A 90 21.61 -2.67 2.42
CA PRO A 90 21.75 -1.23 2.27
C PRO A 90 20.42 -0.49 2.34
N LEU A 91 19.35 -1.05 1.76
CA LEU A 91 18.02 -0.47 1.80
C LEU A 91 17.44 -0.39 3.22
N TYR A 92 17.78 -1.36 4.09
CA TYR A 92 17.35 -1.32 5.48
C TYR A 92 17.98 -0.17 6.26
N ALA A 93 19.26 0.13 6.03
CA ALA A 93 19.92 1.28 6.64
C ALA A 93 19.25 2.60 6.22
N VAL A 94 18.91 2.75 4.94
CA VAL A 94 18.14 3.90 4.43
C VAL A 94 16.76 3.95 5.08
N ALA A 95 16.08 2.82 5.20
CA ALA A 95 14.74 2.75 5.78
C ALA A 95 14.71 3.18 7.26
N LEU A 96 15.69 2.76 8.05
CA LEU A 96 15.80 3.17 9.45
C LEU A 96 15.97 4.69 9.58
N GLU A 97 16.77 5.31 8.71
CA GLU A 97 16.96 6.75 8.74
C GLU A 97 15.73 7.50 8.23
N VAL A 98 15.01 6.97 7.24
CA VAL A 98 13.70 7.50 6.80
C VAL A 98 12.69 7.42 7.93
N GLU A 99 12.58 6.28 8.64
CA GLU A 99 11.65 6.13 9.77
C GLU A 99 11.99 7.12 10.89
N ARG A 100 13.27 7.23 11.26
CA ARG A 100 13.73 8.17 12.28
C ARG A 100 13.37 9.61 11.91
N THR A 101 13.75 10.04 10.72
CA THR A 101 13.52 11.42 10.25
C THR A 101 12.03 11.73 10.13
N ALA A 102 11.26 10.81 9.58
CA ALA A 102 9.81 10.98 9.48
C ALA A 102 9.15 11.01 10.85
N GLY A 103 9.60 10.17 11.79
CA GLY A 103 9.15 10.15 13.19
C GLY A 103 9.32 11.51 13.86
N ASP A 104 10.51 12.12 13.73
CA ASP A 104 10.80 13.44 14.28
C ASP A 104 9.86 14.54 13.71
N ILE A 105 9.65 14.55 12.40
CA ILE A 105 8.84 15.58 11.71
C ILE A 105 7.33 15.36 11.88
N LEU A 106 6.90 14.11 11.93
CA LEU A 106 5.49 13.73 12.00
C LEU A 106 5.01 13.45 13.43
N GLN A 107 5.85 13.72 14.42
CA GLN A 107 5.51 13.54 15.83
C GLN A 107 4.18 14.20 16.16
N GLY A 108 3.30 13.47 16.83
CA GLY A 108 1.95 13.94 17.21
C GLY A 108 0.90 13.95 16.10
N LYS A 109 1.27 13.68 14.83
CA LYS A 109 0.29 13.64 13.71
C LYS A 109 -0.37 12.27 13.51
N GLY A 110 0.00 11.24 14.29
CA GLY A 110 -0.55 9.89 14.16
C GLY A 110 -0.17 9.19 12.84
N ILE A 111 0.97 9.55 12.25
CA ILE A 111 1.49 8.99 10.99
C ILE A 111 2.75 8.20 11.31
N TYR A 112 2.70 6.89 11.08
CA TYR A 112 3.75 5.93 11.42
C TYR A 112 4.00 4.99 10.23
N PRO A 113 5.13 4.27 10.20
CA PRO A 113 5.35 3.20 9.22
C PRO A 113 4.24 2.14 9.33
N ASN A 114 3.80 1.66 8.17
CA ASN A 114 2.81 0.59 8.05
C ASN A 114 3.47 -0.73 7.60
N VAL A 115 2.65 -1.75 7.33
CA VAL A 115 3.12 -3.07 6.92
C VAL A 115 3.93 -3.04 5.61
N ASP A 116 3.59 -2.13 4.69
CA ASP A 116 4.23 -2.08 3.37
C ASP A 116 5.66 -1.56 3.45
N PHE A 117 5.97 -0.73 4.48
CA PHE A 117 7.30 -0.16 4.66
C PHE A 117 8.39 -1.22 4.86
N TYR A 118 8.11 -2.25 5.63
CA TYR A 118 9.11 -3.30 5.90
C TYR A 118 8.95 -4.56 5.03
N SER A 119 7.74 -4.85 4.57
CA SER A 119 7.52 -6.07 3.77
C SER A 119 8.29 -6.04 2.45
N GLY A 120 8.38 -4.88 1.80
CA GLY A 120 9.17 -4.72 0.57
C GLY A 120 10.64 -5.02 0.79
N ILE A 121 11.22 -4.55 1.89
CA ILE A 121 12.64 -4.79 2.23
C ILE A 121 12.92 -6.27 2.45
N ILE A 122 11.99 -6.99 3.10
CA ILE A 122 12.10 -8.45 3.28
C ILE A 122 12.07 -9.15 1.94
N TYR A 123 11.15 -8.78 1.06
CA TYR A 123 11.03 -9.40 -0.27
C TYR A 123 12.26 -9.11 -1.13
N ASP A 124 12.78 -7.88 -1.11
CA ASP A 124 14.01 -7.51 -1.81
C ASP A 124 15.21 -8.35 -1.33
N GLN A 125 15.35 -8.53 -0.01
CA GLN A 125 16.41 -9.38 0.57
C GLN A 125 16.26 -10.86 0.19
N MET A 126 15.04 -11.33 -0.03
CA MET A 126 14.74 -12.67 -0.54
C MET A 126 14.94 -12.80 -2.06
N SER A 127 15.44 -11.76 -2.72
CA SER A 127 15.62 -11.68 -4.18
C SER A 127 14.31 -11.87 -4.96
N ILE A 128 13.20 -11.45 -4.38
CA ILE A 128 11.91 -11.41 -5.07
C ILE A 128 11.82 -10.12 -5.86
N ASP A 129 11.51 -10.22 -7.15
CA ASP A 129 11.33 -9.07 -8.02
C ASP A 129 10.14 -8.20 -7.56
N THR A 130 10.27 -6.88 -7.65
CA THR A 130 9.22 -5.93 -7.26
C THR A 130 7.91 -6.14 -8.02
N ASP A 131 7.97 -6.59 -9.28
CA ASP A 131 6.79 -6.93 -10.08
C ASP A 131 5.94 -8.07 -9.48
N LEU A 132 6.53 -8.89 -8.60
CA LEU A 132 5.86 -10.00 -7.92
C LEU A 132 5.22 -9.61 -6.58
N PHE A 133 5.42 -8.40 -6.06
CA PHE A 133 4.92 -8.01 -4.74
C PHE A 133 3.39 -7.97 -4.69
N THR A 134 2.75 -7.35 -5.68
CA THR A 134 1.28 -7.36 -5.81
C THR A 134 0.72 -8.77 -6.01
N PRO A 135 1.27 -9.63 -6.90
CA PRO A 135 0.88 -11.04 -6.99
C PRO A 135 0.99 -11.81 -5.67
N LEU A 136 2.08 -11.65 -4.92
CA LEU A 136 2.24 -12.29 -3.60
C LEU A 136 1.18 -11.83 -2.61
N PHE A 137 0.86 -10.54 -2.60
CA PHE A 137 -0.23 -10.01 -1.79
C PHE A 137 -1.57 -10.64 -2.18
N ALA A 138 -1.85 -10.75 -3.49
CA ALA A 138 -3.07 -11.37 -4.00
C ALA A 138 -3.17 -12.85 -3.58
N MET A 139 -2.08 -13.61 -3.69
CA MET A 139 -2.02 -15.01 -3.24
C MET A 139 -2.35 -15.16 -1.76
N ALA A 140 -1.80 -14.31 -0.91
CA ALA A 140 -2.06 -14.32 0.52
C ALA A 140 -3.50 -13.89 0.87
N ARG A 141 -4.15 -13.10 0.01
CA ARG A 141 -5.49 -12.52 0.27
C ARG A 141 -6.64 -13.27 -0.38
N VAL A 142 -6.39 -14.11 -1.39
CA VAL A 142 -7.45 -14.77 -2.17
C VAL A 142 -8.40 -15.61 -1.31
N SER A 143 -7.89 -16.28 -0.30
CA SER A 143 -8.70 -17.05 0.65
C SER A 143 -9.70 -16.16 1.40
N GLY A 144 -9.25 -14.96 1.81
CA GLY A 144 -10.12 -13.98 2.48
C GLY A 144 -11.20 -13.43 1.54
N TRP A 145 -10.87 -13.15 0.28
CA TRP A 145 -11.86 -12.73 -0.70
C TRP A 145 -12.93 -13.80 -0.95
N LEU A 146 -12.49 -15.05 -1.09
CA LEU A 146 -13.41 -16.17 -1.28
C LEU A 146 -14.28 -16.43 -0.04
N ALA A 147 -13.74 -16.28 1.17
CA ALA A 147 -14.49 -16.38 2.40
C ALA A 147 -15.60 -15.32 2.46
N HIS A 148 -15.29 -14.06 2.18
CA HIS A 148 -16.28 -12.98 2.12
C HIS A 148 -17.31 -13.19 1.00
N TRP A 149 -16.90 -13.71 -0.15
CA TRP A 149 -17.82 -14.06 -1.22
C TRP A 149 -18.79 -15.16 -0.81
N LEU A 150 -18.31 -16.24 -0.17
CA LEU A 150 -19.15 -17.33 0.33
C LEU A 150 -20.12 -16.85 1.43
N GLU A 151 -19.66 -15.97 2.31
CA GLU A 151 -20.49 -15.33 3.32
C GLU A 151 -21.60 -14.50 2.68
N GLN A 152 -21.26 -13.69 1.68
CA GLN A 152 -22.22 -12.87 0.93
C GLN A 152 -23.28 -13.70 0.21
N LEU A 153 -22.92 -14.88 -0.32
CA LEU A 153 -23.88 -15.74 -1.04
C LEU A 153 -25.02 -16.28 -0.17
N ARG A 154 -24.85 -16.32 1.15
CA ARG A 154 -25.88 -16.84 2.07
C ARG A 154 -27.15 -15.98 2.06
N GLU A 155 -27.00 -14.68 1.95
CA GLU A 155 -28.09 -13.69 1.91
C GLU A 155 -27.86 -12.67 0.80
N ASN A 156 -27.57 -13.14 -0.40
CA ASN A 156 -27.18 -12.29 -1.51
C ASN A 156 -28.32 -11.41 -2.01
N LYS A 157 -28.08 -10.10 -2.02
CA LYS A 157 -28.99 -9.08 -2.52
C LYS A 157 -28.27 -8.17 -3.50
N LEU A 158 -29.01 -7.57 -4.41
CA LEU A 158 -28.48 -6.51 -5.25
C LEU A 158 -28.27 -5.25 -4.38
N PHE A 159 -27.00 -4.86 -4.20
CA PHE A 159 -26.67 -3.61 -3.53
C PHE A 159 -26.77 -2.47 -4.52
N ARG A 160 -27.66 -1.53 -4.23
CA ARG A 160 -27.79 -0.29 -4.97
C ARG A 160 -27.78 0.86 -3.96
N PRO A 161 -26.59 1.40 -3.63
CA PRO A 161 -26.49 2.52 -2.71
C PRO A 161 -27.18 3.75 -3.31
N ASP A 162 -27.92 4.48 -2.48
CA ASP A 162 -28.44 5.78 -2.85
C ASP A 162 -27.29 6.79 -2.98
N GLN A 163 -27.41 7.66 -3.98
CA GLN A 163 -26.38 8.66 -4.29
C GLN A 163 -27.04 10.01 -4.52
N ILE A 164 -26.41 11.05 -4.01
CA ILE A 164 -26.77 12.43 -4.30
C ILE A 164 -25.82 12.94 -5.37
N TYR A 165 -26.36 13.28 -6.53
CA TYR A 165 -25.55 13.89 -7.57
C TYR A 165 -25.16 15.31 -7.16
N SER A 166 -23.87 15.59 -7.06
CA SER A 166 -23.29 16.87 -6.66
C SER A 166 -22.67 17.66 -7.82
N GLY A 167 -22.80 17.17 -9.03
CA GLY A 167 -22.32 17.85 -10.23
C GLY A 167 -23.30 18.87 -10.78
N GLU A 168 -22.94 19.54 -11.87
CA GLU A 168 -23.80 20.51 -12.56
C GLU A 168 -25.00 19.82 -13.20
N HIS A 169 -26.22 20.30 -12.87
CA HIS A 169 -27.44 19.82 -13.48
C HIS A 169 -27.66 20.47 -14.85
N ASN A 170 -28.31 19.72 -15.76
CA ASN A 170 -28.65 20.19 -17.11
C ASN A 170 -27.46 20.65 -17.96
N ARG A 171 -26.29 20.06 -17.73
CA ARG A 171 -25.08 20.36 -18.49
C ARG A 171 -25.33 20.04 -19.98
N PRO A 172 -25.11 20.99 -20.91
CA PRO A 172 -25.29 20.73 -22.33
C PRO A 172 -24.27 19.71 -22.82
N TYR A 173 -24.71 18.85 -23.73
CA TYR A 173 -23.80 17.94 -24.43
C TYR A 173 -22.89 18.73 -25.37
N THR A 174 -21.58 18.63 -25.20
CA THR A 174 -20.60 19.18 -26.12
C THR A 174 -20.16 18.07 -27.08
N PRO A 175 -20.34 18.21 -28.38
CA PRO A 175 -19.89 17.25 -29.37
C PRO A 175 -18.38 16.99 -29.27
N LEU A 176 -17.92 15.78 -29.67
CA LEU A 176 -16.51 15.41 -29.58
C LEU A 176 -15.60 16.35 -30.37
N THR A 177 -16.10 16.92 -31.47
CA THR A 177 -15.41 17.89 -32.33
C THR A 177 -15.21 19.26 -31.69
N GLU A 178 -15.89 19.54 -30.58
CA GLU A 178 -15.88 20.84 -29.88
C GLU A 178 -15.28 20.73 -28.46
N ARG A 179 -14.67 19.57 -28.14
CA ARG A 179 -14.03 19.31 -26.83
C ARG A 179 -12.55 19.59 -26.86
#